data_ea7c4161f90e20280b59c09313192335
#
_entry.id   ea7c4161f90e20280b59c09313192335
#
_cell.length_a   1.000
_cell.length_b   1.000
_cell.length_c   1.000
_cell.angle_alpha   90.00
_cell.angle_beta   90.00
_cell.angle_gamma   90.00
#
_symmetry.space_group_name_H-M   'P 1'
#
loop_
_entity.id
_entity.type
_entity.pdbx_description
1 polymer ?
#
loop_
_entity_poly.entity_id
_entity_poly.type
_entity_poly.pdbx_seq_one_letter_code
_entity_poly.pdbx_strand_id
1 'polypeptide(L)'
;MPSGTEAVGTSPVVAVVVDTDGAIEQVDSLKTTYAGAPVTGLDVFRHAFDQALDHPGIAARQLGLAALSAECQECALVQVCGGGNYAHRFRTDTGFLNPSVYCTDLEHLIRHIAQRLSSAVGDARLREA
;
A
#
# COMPACT_ATOMS: atom_id res chain seq x y z
N MET A 1 7.36 -8.94 -1.64
CA MET A 1 6.33 -9.89 -1.17
C MET A 1 4.96 -9.23 -1.19
N PRO A 2 3.93 -9.89 -1.68
CA PRO A 2 2.58 -9.40 -1.46
C PRO A 2 2.30 -9.40 0.03
N SER A 3 1.73 -8.31 0.54
CA SER A 3 1.31 -8.22 1.93
C SER A 3 0.00 -9.00 2.12
N GLY A 4 -0.31 -9.38 3.36
CA GLY A 4 -1.59 -9.99 3.69
C GLY A 4 -2.78 -9.01 3.65
N THR A 5 -2.55 -7.76 3.30
CA THR A 5 -3.55 -6.70 3.15
C THR A 5 -3.22 -5.80 1.97
N GLU A 6 -4.23 -5.36 1.25
CA GLU A 6 -4.08 -4.41 0.14
C GLU A 6 -3.68 -2.99 0.59
N ALA A 7 -3.81 -2.67 1.86
CA ALA A 7 -3.48 -1.35 2.40
C ALA A 7 -1.97 -1.10 2.49
N VAL A 8 -1.15 -2.15 2.55
CA VAL A 8 0.28 -2.07 2.80
C VAL A 8 1.07 -2.71 1.67
N GLY A 9 2.11 -2.03 1.23
CA GLY A 9 2.99 -2.52 0.18
C GLY A 9 2.45 -2.28 -1.23
N THR A 10 2.77 -3.18 -2.14
CA THR A 10 2.48 -3.09 -3.57
C THR A 10 1.41 -4.08 -4.03
N SER A 11 0.66 -4.67 -3.09
CA SER A 11 -0.45 -5.57 -3.43
C SER A 11 -1.54 -4.83 -4.20
N PRO A 12 -2.14 -5.47 -5.22
CA PRO A 12 -3.23 -4.86 -5.98
C PRO A 12 -4.47 -4.68 -5.12
N VAL A 13 -5.36 -3.79 -5.54
CA VAL A 13 -6.70 -3.69 -4.97
C VAL A 13 -7.49 -4.96 -5.33
N VAL A 14 -8.07 -5.61 -4.33
CA VAL A 14 -8.83 -6.85 -4.48
C VAL A 14 -10.26 -6.73 -3.94
N ALA A 15 -10.60 -5.60 -3.34
CA ALA A 15 -11.92 -5.37 -2.76
C ALA A 15 -12.39 -3.94 -3.03
N VAL A 16 -13.69 -3.80 -3.15
CA VAL A 16 -14.42 -2.52 -3.13
C VAL A 16 -15.42 -2.54 -1.99
N VAL A 17 -15.81 -1.35 -1.53
CA VAL A 17 -16.85 -1.19 -0.51
C VAL A 17 -18.14 -0.79 -1.23
N VAL A 18 -19.26 -1.40 -0.85
CA VAL A 18 -20.59 -0.94 -1.27
C VAL A 18 -21.25 -0.29 -0.07
N ASP A 19 -21.51 1.02 -0.19
CA ASP A 19 -22.18 1.76 0.87
C ASP A 19 -23.70 1.49 0.86
N THR A 20 -24.38 1.91 1.91
CA THR A 20 -25.82 1.65 2.14
C THR A 20 -26.73 2.24 1.06
N ASP A 21 -26.26 3.27 0.34
CA ASP A 21 -26.96 3.87 -0.81
C ASP A 21 -26.66 3.18 -2.14
N GLY A 22 -25.80 2.14 -2.12
CA GLY A 22 -25.36 1.42 -3.31
C GLY A 22 -24.13 2.00 -4.00
N ALA A 23 -23.53 3.06 -3.49
CA ALA A 23 -22.29 3.62 -4.03
C ALA A 23 -21.15 2.60 -3.94
N ILE A 24 -20.36 2.48 -5.00
CA ILE A 24 -19.13 1.66 -5.01
C ILE A 24 -17.98 2.58 -4.63
N GLU A 25 -17.32 2.26 -3.53
CA GLU A 25 -16.20 3.04 -2.99
C GLU A 25 -14.91 2.21 -2.93
N GLN A 26 -13.80 2.90 -2.85
CA GLN A 26 -12.52 2.32 -2.44
C GLN A 26 -12.53 2.06 -0.93
N VAL A 27 -11.46 1.45 -0.42
CA VAL A 27 -11.32 1.11 1.00
C VAL A 27 -11.40 2.33 1.92
N ASP A 28 -12.00 2.16 3.09
CA ASP A 28 -12.27 3.22 4.07
C ASP A 28 -11.01 3.92 4.58
N SER A 29 -9.87 3.25 4.60
CA SER A 29 -8.60 3.86 5.02
C SER A 29 -8.24 5.12 4.23
N LEU A 30 -8.72 5.27 3.00
CA LEU A 30 -8.51 6.47 2.18
C LEU A 30 -9.24 7.70 2.73
N LYS A 31 -10.27 7.53 3.58
CA LYS A 31 -10.96 8.65 4.25
C LYS A 31 -10.03 9.49 5.11
N THR A 32 -8.88 8.93 5.51
CA THR A 32 -7.86 9.65 6.29
C THR A 32 -7.00 10.61 5.45
N THR A 33 -7.09 10.54 4.14
CA THR A 33 -6.26 11.34 3.23
C THR A 33 -6.90 12.68 2.88
N TYR A 34 -8.06 12.67 2.27
CA TYR A 34 -8.85 13.87 1.95
C TYR A 34 -10.35 13.53 1.88
N ALA A 35 -11.19 14.55 1.96
CA ALA A 35 -12.64 14.36 1.89
C ALA A 35 -13.06 13.78 0.53
N GLY A 36 -13.82 12.67 0.56
CA GLY A 36 -14.29 12.01 -0.66
C GLY A 36 -13.26 11.10 -1.35
N ALA A 37 -12.09 10.86 -0.74
CA ALA A 37 -11.04 10.02 -1.34
C ALA A 37 -11.50 8.61 -1.78
N PRO A 38 -12.39 7.90 -1.05
CA PRO A 38 -12.90 6.60 -1.48
C PRO A 38 -13.89 6.64 -2.65
N VAL A 39 -14.50 7.79 -2.91
CA VAL A 39 -15.61 7.91 -3.87
C VAL A 39 -15.14 7.61 -5.29
N THR A 40 -15.83 6.66 -5.96
CA THR A 40 -15.54 6.32 -7.36
C THR A 40 -16.51 6.96 -8.36
N GLY A 41 -17.67 7.40 -7.92
CA GLY A 41 -18.76 7.84 -8.78
C GLY A 41 -19.59 6.70 -9.41
N LEU A 42 -19.26 5.45 -9.06
CA LEU A 42 -19.97 4.25 -9.51
C LEU A 42 -20.99 3.79 -8.47
N ASP A 43 -22.02 3.06 -8.91
CA ASP A 43 -23.03 2.44 -8.05
C ASP A 43 -23.45 1.06 -8.58
N VAL A 44 -23.93 0.19 -7.69
CA VAL A 44 -24.33 -1.18 -8.02
C VAL A 44 -25.58 -1.29 -8.91
N PHE A 45 -26.32 -0.20 -9.09
CA PHE A 45 -27.56 -0.21 -9.87
C PHE A 45 -27.30 -0.01 -11.37
N ARG A 46 -26.19 0.67 -11.71
CA ARG A 46 -25.83 1.06 -13.08
C ARG A 46 -24.51 0.51 -13.58
N HIS A 47 -23.66 0.00 -12.65
CA HIS A 47 -22.30 -0.38 -12.98
C HIS A 47 -21.97 -1.79 -12.50
N ALA A 48 -21.23 -2.55 -13.31
CA ALA A 48 -20.60 -3.79 -12.88
C ALA A 48 -19.38 -3.51 -12.00
N PHE A 49 -19.05 -4.42 -11.09
CA PHE A 49 -17.88 -4.25 -10.21
C PHE A 49 -16.56 -4.12 -10.98
N ASP A 50 -16.43 -4.79 -12.11
CA ASP A 50 -15.23 -4.71 -12.96
C ASP A 50 -14.94 -3.29 -13.47
N GLN A 51 -15.97 -2.44 -13.61
CA GLN A 51 -15.80 -1.05 -14.00
C GLN A 51 -15.04 -0.24 -12.94
N ALA A 52 -15.00 -0.69 -11.69
CA ALA A 52 -14.18 -0.06 -10.67
C ALA A 52 -12.67 -0.12 -10.99
N LEU A 53 -12.23 -1.12 -11.75
CA LEU A 53 -10.83 -1.24 -12.20
C LEU A 53 -10.41 -0.10 -13.14
N ASP A 54 -11.36 0.56 -13.81
CA ASP A 54 -11.09 1.71 -14.68
C ASP A 54 -10.96 3.02 -13.90
N HIS A 55 -11.33 3.02 -12.62
CA HIS A 55 -11.17 4.21 -11.78
C HIS A 55 -9.68 4.52 -11.57
N PRO A 56 -9.22 5.76 -11.81
CA PRO A 56 -7.79 6.11 -11.78
C PRO A 56 -7.08 5.72 -10.49
N GLY A 57 -7.72 5.90 -9.34
CA GLY A 57 -7.17 5.55 -8.04
C GLY A 57 -6.99 4.04 -7.84
N ILE A 58 -7.87 3.23 -8.42
CA ILE A 58 -7.79 1.77 -8.39
C ILE A 58 -6.77 1.28 -9.43
N ALA A 59 -6.87 1.76 -10.66
CA ALA A 59 -5.95 1.40 -11.74
C ALA A 59 -4.48 1.67 -11.39
N ALA A 60 -4.19 2.81 -10.77
CA ALA A 60 -2.84 3.15 -10.32
C ALA A 60 -2.29 2.11 -9.33
N ARG A 61 -3.12 1.60 -8.42
CA ARG A 61 -2.70 0.61 -7.42
C ARG A 61 -2.51 -0.80 -8.00
N GLN A 62 -3.01 -1.08 -9.19
CA GLN A 62 -2.77 -2.34 -9.89
C GLN A 62 -1.35 -2.43 -10.48
N LEU A 63 -0.63 -1.32 -10.58
CA LEU A 63 0.70 -1.25 -11.20
C LEU A 63 1.83 -1.82 -10.31
N GLY A 64 1.56 -2.16 -9.06
CA GLY A 64 2.57 -2.70 -8.15
C GLY A 64 3.71 -1.69 -7.89
N LEU A 65 4.96 -2.12 -8.10
CA LEU A 65 6.14 -1.26 -7.90
C LEU A 65 6.12 0.01 -8.77
N ALA A 66 5.56 -0.05 -9.97
CA ALA A 66 5.48 1.09 -10.87
C ALA A 66 4.55 2.21 -10.35
N ALA A 67 3.68 1.92 -9.38
CA ALA A 67 2.84 2.92 -8.71
C ALA A 67 3.56 3.70 -7.61
N LEU A 68 4.79 3.33 -7.25
CA LEU A 68 5.57 4.02 -6.24
C LEU A 68 6.26 5.28 -6.81
N SER A 69 6.59 6.21 -5.92
CA SER A 69 7.47 7.34 -6.29
C SER A 69 8.84 6.84 -6.75
N ALA A 70 9.52 7.63 -7.59
CA ALA A 70 10.87 7.31 -8.05
C ALA A 70 11.82 7.02 -6.88
N GLU A 71 11.75 7.84 -5.83
CA GLU A 71 12.55 7.67 -4.61
C GLU A 71 12.32 6.28 -3.97
N CYS A 72 11.08 5.82 -3.89
CA CYS A 72 10.76 4.48 -3.38
C CYS A 72 11.23 3.37 -4.31
N GLN A 73 11.11 3.55 -5.62
CA GLN A 73 11.53 2.55 -6.62
C GLN A 73 13.05 2.31 -6.57
N GLU A 74 13.84 3.35 -6.30
CA GLU A 74 15.30 3.28 -6.17
C GLU A 74 15.77 2.84 -4.77
N CYS A 75 14.88 2.74 -3.80
CA CYS A 75 15.21 2.40 -2.42
C CYS A 75 15.65 0.94 -2.29
N ALA A 76 16.77 0.70 -1.60
CA ALA A 76 17.27 -0.64 -1.34
C ALA A 76 16.30 -1.54 -0.53
N LEU A 77 15.36 -0.94 0.19
CA LEU A 77 14.38 -1.64 1.01
C LEU A 77 13.02 -1.82 0.32
N VAL A 78 12.87 -1.41 -0.94
CA VAL A 78 11.58 -1.40 -1.65
C VAL A 78 10.88 -2.75 -1.67
N GLN A 79 11.62 -3.85 -1.80
CA GLN A 79 11.05 -5.20 -1.83
C GLN A 79 10.42 -5.63 -0.50
N VAL A 80 10.87 -5.07 0.61
CA VAL A 80 10.33 -5.35 1.94
C VAL A 80 9.30 -4.30 2.35
N CYS A 81 9.63 -3.02 2.16
CA CYS A 81 8.78 -1.89 2.54
C CYS A 81 7.59 -1.71 1.62
N GLY A 82 7.77 -1.83 0.29
CA GLY A 82 6.74 -1.60 -0.71
C GLY A 82 6.06 -0.23 -0.61
N GLY A 83 6.74 0.76 -0.04
CA GLY A 83 6.18 2.11 0.19
C GLY A 83 5.28 2.23 1.42
N GLY A 84 5.22 1.22 2.28
CA GLY A 84 4.41 1.22 3.50
C GLY A 84 2.89 1.26 3.22
N ASN A 85 2.12 1.83 4.15
CA ASN A 85 0.68 1.99 3.98
C ASN A 85 0.36 3.04 2.90
N TYR A 86 -0.55 2.71 1.99
CA TYR A 86 -0.91 3.56 0.86
C TYR A 86 -1.43 4.94 1.28
N ALA A 87 -2.30 5.00 2.28
CA ALA A 87 -2.84 6.27 2.78
C ALA A 87 -1.75 7.20 3.34
N HIS A 88 -0.68 6.65 3.89
CA HIS A 88 0.43 7.42 4.44
C HIS A 88 1.35 8.07 3.38
N ARG A 89 1.14 7.77 2.10
CA ARG A 89 1.87 8.40 0.99
C ARG A 89 1.23 9.71 0.52
N PHE A 90 -0.03 9.96 0.93
CA PHE A 90 -0.78 11.11 0.44
C PHE A 90 -0.18 12.45 0.88
N ARG A 91 -0.05 13.36 -0.08
CA ARG A 91 0.21 14.80 0.13
C ARG A 91 -0.71 15.61 -0.75
N THR A 92 -1.14 16.79 -0.27
CA THR A 92 -2.15 17.61 -0.94
C THR A 92 -1.74 18.03 -2.35
N ASP A 93 -0.45 18.30 -2.57
CA ASP A 93 0.10 18.83 -3.82
C ASP A 93 0.57 17.75 -4.80
N THR A 94 0.96 16.58 -4.31
CA THR A 94 1.58 15.51 -5.10
C THR A 94 0.81 14.18 -5.07
N GLY A 95 -0.34 14.11 -4.41
CA GLY A 95 -1.16 12.89 -4.32
C GLY A 95 -0.45 11.77 -3.60
N PHE A 96 -0.50 10.56 -4.16
CA PHE A 96 0.06 9.34 -3.56
C PHE A 96 1.46 8.97 -4.05
N LEU A 97 2.05 9.74 -4.97
CA LEU A 97 3.39 9.48 -5.51
C LEU A 97 4.49 10.04 -4.58
N ASN A 98 4.48 9.60 -3.34
CA ASN A 98 5.43 10.01 -2.31
C ASN A 98 5.85 8.82 -1.47
N PRO A 99 7.02 8.88 -0.81
CA PRO A 99 7.31 8.01 0.32
C PRO A 99 6.26 8.17 1.42
N SER A 100 6.07 7.12 2.23
CA SER A 100 5.27 7.23 3.46
C SER A 100 5.78 8.35 4.36
N VAL A 101 4.87 9.02 5.06
CA VAL A 101 5.25 9.98 6.12
C VAL A 101 6.08 9.32 7.23
N TYR A 102 6.00 7.99 7.35
CA TYR A 102 6.77 7.17 8.30
C TYR A 102 7.98 6.49 7.66
N CYS A 103 8.48 6.98 6.52
CA CYS A 103 9.57 6.33 5.78
C CYS A 103 10.79 6.05 6.66
N THR A 104 11.24 7.01 7.44
CA THR A 104 12.39 6.85 8.35
C THR A 104 12.15 5.81 9.44
N ASP A 105 10.94 5.80 10.03
CA ASP A 105 10.59 4.83 11.08
C ASP A 105 10.50 3.41 10.51
N LEU A 106 9.93 3.25 9.32
CA LEU A 106 9.86 1.98 8.60
C LEU A 106 11.26 1.46 8.26
N GLU A 107 12.16 2.31 7.82
CA GLU A 107 13.54 1.94 7.57
C GLU A 107 14.23 1.43 8.83
N HIS A 108 14.11 2.16 9.94
CA HIS A 108 14.66 1.74 11.23
C HIS A 108 14.10 0.40 11.69
N LEU A 109 12.79 0.21 11.58
CA LEU A 109 12.12 -1.03 11.96
C LEU A 109 12.61 -2.22 11.11
N ILE A 110 12.65 -2.06 9.79
CA ILE A 110 13.09 -3.12 8.86
C ILE A 110 14.55 -3.51 9.15
N ARG A 111 15.42 -2.53 9.30
CA ARG A 111 16.85 -2.79 9.61
C ARG A 111 17.03 -3.46 10.95
N HIS A 112 16.27 -3.05 11.98
CA HIS A 112 16.31 -3.67 13.30
C HIS A 112 15.88 -5.14 13.23
N ILE A 113 14.75 -5.44 12.55
CA ILE A 113 14.27 -6.82 12.39
C ILE A 113 15.30 -7.66 11.64
N ALA A 114 15.87 -7.14 10.55
CA ALA A 114 16.90 -7.83 9.77
C ALA A 114 18.13 -8.17 10.63
N GLN A 115 18.59 -7.25 11.45
CA GLN A 115 19.68 -7.48 12.41
C GLN A 115 19.36 -8.60 13.40
N ARG A 116 18.17 -8.55 14.00
CA ARG A 116 17.72 -9.57 14.97
C ARG A 116 17.64 -10.96 14.34
N LEU A 117 17.11 -11.06 13.12
CA LEU A 117 17.04 -12.32 12.38
C LEU A 117 18.43 -12.87 12.05
N SER A 118 19.35 -12.02 11.58
CA SER A 118 20.72 -12.43 11.25
C SER A 118 21.46 -12.95 12.47
N SER A 119 21.31 -12.32 13.63
CA SER A 119 21.90 -12.77 14.89
C SER A 119 21.31 -14.12 15.32
N ALA A 120 20.00 -14.29 15.27
CA ALA A 120 19.34 -15.53 15.64
C ALA A 120 19.75 -16.73 14.75
N VAL A 121 19.91 -16.50 13.43
CA VAL A 121 20.38 -17.52 12.49
C VAL A 121 21.84 -17.87 12.73
N GLY A 122 22.69 -16.89 13.05
CA GLY A 122 24.09 -17.10 13.43
C GLY A 122 24.22 -17.96 14.68
N ASP A 123 23.47 -17.63 15.73
CA ASP A 123 23.45 -18.39 16.97
C ASP A 123 22.94 -19.83 16.82
N ALA A 124 21.92 -20.03 15.97
CA ALA A 124 21.41 -21.37 15.67
C ALA A 124 22.47 -22.26 15.00
N ARG A 125 23.17 -21.73 13.99
CA ARG A 125 24.24 -22.46 13.29
C ARG A 125 25.42 -22.83 14.20
N LEU A 126 25.73 -21.98 15.17
CA LEU A 126 26.81 -22.28 16.15
C LEU A 126 26.44 -23.36 17.17
N ARG A 127 25.12 -23.58 17.40
CA ARG A 127 24.64 -24.64 18.30
C ARG A 127 24.53 -26.02 17.64
N GLU A 128 24.49 -26.06 16.33
CA GLU A 128 24.41 -27.30 15.52
C GLU A 128 25.80 -27.79 15.07
N ALA A 129 26.84 -27.00 15.28
CA ALA A 129 28.23 -27.33 14.96
C ALA A 129 28.96 -27.81 16.20
#